data_1427fb826c3ca186d8b2ecd70fe6eeaa
#
_entry.id   1427fb826c3ca186d8b2ecd70fe6eeaa
#
_cell.length_a   1.000
_cell.length_b   1.000
_cell.length_c   1.000
_cell.angle_alpha   90.00
_cell.angle_beta   90.00
_cell.angle_gamma   90.00
#
_symmetry.space_group_name_H-M   'P 1'
#
loop_
_entity.id
_entity.type
_entity.pdbx_description
1 polymer ?
#
loop_
_entity_poly.entity_id
_entity_poly.type
_entity_poly.pdbx_seq_one_letter_code
_entity_poly.pdbx_strand_id
1 'polypeptide(L)'
;MIYVHVPFCRSFCTYCGFYSEICSRKETQQVQNRLFEDYAEALCDEIDSRREEISAARGLSSAEAASSEIVGSGNRGTGNVLRTPPKQALVPPSYVAEGGTVSSTPVPGTEGGTSLQQELQTSPDSLYIGGGTPSVLPLAVLERRVRALGPATYREFTVEVNPDDIVASGVEYVAGLRALGVNRVSMGVQSFDDGILRWMNRRHDAAGAREAFRLLRAGGFDNLSIDLIFGLSQLTGTIWESTIDEALALGPEHISAYQLSIEEDSALEKMVADGRYTEASDEQCRGQYDTLCRKLAEAGYVHYEISNWARPGREAVHNSAYWRRVPYVGLGPGAHSLAFPGSADPHSPRGEQKPRFCSQEVPLQPRYEQNASFCSEVGDEQPQNEQKHAFCSSGGIRSWNSQELPRREADGRLVRWRSGHEALSEREAAEETVMLGLRTAAGLPLSRLRDISPADAVDALLAEGALVLITPVPDTPDAPFVRIPEDHFFVSDDIIARLLP
;
A
#
# COMPACT_ATOMS: atom_id res chain seq x y z
N MET A 1 -0.28 11.11 -1.37
CA MET A 1 -0.01 9.75 -1.90
C MET A 1 -0.95 9.44 -3.06
N ILE A 2 -0.52 8.59 -3.99
CA ILE A 2 -1.35 8.12 -5.12
C ILE A 2 -1.29 6.59 -5.17
N TYR A 3 -2.45 5.95 -5.21
CA TYR A 3 -2.60 4.51 -5.46
C TYR A 3 -3.28 4.30 -6.81
N VAL A 4 -2.78 3.37 -7.62
CA VAL A 4 -3.40 2.99 -8.90
C VAL A 4 -3.73 1.49 -8.85
N HIS A 5 -5.01 1.17 -8.96
CA HIS A 5 -5.48 -0.21 -9.00
C HIS A 5 -5.49 -0.76 -10.42
N VAL A 6 -4.78 -1.86 -10.63
CA VAL A 6 -4.77 -2.62 -11.88
C VAL A 6 -5.62 -3.88 -11.70
N PRO A 7 -6.81 -3.96 -12.31
CA PRO A 7 -7.77 -5.03 -12.04
C PRO A 7 -7.54 -6.30 -12.88
N PHE A 8 -6.31 -6.64 -13.20
CA PHE A 8 -6.03 -7.75 -14.10
C PHE A 8 -5.13 -8.80 -13.48
N CYS A 9 -5.52 -10.07 -13.65
CA CYS A 9 -4.69 -11.25 -13.35
C CYS A 9 -4.71 -12.22 -14.52
N ARG A 10 -3.72 -13.12 -14.60
CA ARG A 10 -3.73 -14.21 -15.58
C ARG A 10 -4.41 -15.48 -15.05
N SER A 11 -4.53 -15.63 -13.74
CA SER A 11 -5.23 -16.72 -13.05
C SER A 11 -5.65 -16.25 -11.67
N PHE A 12 -6.76 -16.76 -11.14
CA PHE A 12 -7.12 -16.57 -9.74
C PHE A 12 -6.27 -17.46 -8.84
N CYS A 13 -5.72 -16.90 -7.78
CA CYS A 13 -5.17 -17.67 -6.67
C CYS A 13 -6.31 -18.26 -5.83
N THR A 14 -6.05 -19.41 -5.19
CA THR A 14 -7.08 -20.13 -4.41
C THR A 14 -7.68 -19.26 -3.29
N TYR A 15 -6.89 -18.37 -2.72
CA TYR A 15 -7.18 -17.57 -1.52
C TYR A 15 -7.57 -16.11 -1.81
N CYS A 16 -7.43 -15.64 -3.06
CA CYS A 16 -7.46 -14.20 -3.35
C CYS A 16 -8.88 -13.63 -3.32
N GLY A 17 -9.10 -12.60 -2.51
CA GLY A 17 -10.30 -11.77 -2.47
C GLY A 17 -10.16 -10.41 -3.16
N PHE A 18 -8.99 -10.07 -3.70
CA PHE A 18 -8.80 -8.80 -4.40
C PHE A 18 -9.61 -8.75 -5.68
N TYR A 19 -10.25 -7.60 -5.93
CA TYR A 19 -10.92 -7.38 -7.20
C TYR A 19 -9.94 -7.50 -8.36
N SER A 20 -10.17 -8.49 -9.21
CA SER A 20 -9.40 -8.68 -10.44
C SER A 20 -10.19 -9.48 -11.47
N GLU A 21 -9.91 -9.19 -12.73
CA GLU A 21 -10.48 -9.89 -13.88
C GLU A 21 -9.42 -10.75 -14.55
N ILE A 22 -9.83 -11.93 -14.98
CA ILE A 22 -8.89 -12.86 -15.63
C ILE A 22 -8.70 -12.50 -17.09
N CYS A 23 -7.49 -12.07 -17.43
CA CYS A 23 -7.03 -11.98 -18.82
C CYS A 23 -6.59 -13.36 -19.30
N SER A 24 -7.55 -14.16 -19.77
CA SER A 24 -7.31 -15.55 -20.16
C SER A 24 -6.36 -15.64 -21.35
N ARG A 25 -5.38 -16.57 -21.30
CA ARG A 25 -4.56 -16.93 -22.48
C ARG A 25 -5.41 -17.54 -23.62
N LYS A 26 -6.67 -17.90 -23.35
CA LYS A 26 -7.62 -18.40 -24.37
C LYS A 26 -8.22 -17.27 -25.19
N GLU A 27 -8.17 -16.03 -24.69
CA GLU A 27 -8.59 -14.88 -25.46
C GLU A 27 -7.52 -14.51 -26.50
N THR A 28 -7.98 -14.01 -27.65
CA THR A 28 -7.04 -13.52 -28.64
C THR A 28 -6.27 -12.33 -28.13
N GLN A 29 -5.01 -12.18 -28.51
CA GLN A 29 -4.18 -11.02 -28.15
C GLN A 29 -4.88 -9.69 -28.45
N GLN A 30 -5.72 -9.66 -29.50
CA GLN A 30 -6.50 -8.49 -29.88
C GLN A 30 -7.56 -8.13 -28.83
N VAL A 31 -8.24 -9.09 -28.23
CA VAL A 31 -9.22 -8.87 -27.15
C VAL A 31 -8.53 -8.35 -25.92
N GLN A 32 -7.42 -8.97 -25.50
CA GLN A 32 -6.65 -8.52 -24.35
C GLN A 32 -6.11 -7.10 -24.54
N ASN A 33 -5.55 -6.80 -25.71
CA ASN A 33 -5.02 -5.47 -26.02
C ASN A 33 -6.12 -4.41 -25.95
N ARG A 34 -7.32 -4.71 -26.48
CA ARG A 34 -8.45 -3.79 -26.40
C ARG A 34 -8.87 -3.54 -24.95
N LEU A 35 -8.95 -4.58 -24.13
CA LEU A 35 -9.29 -4.46 -22.71
C LEU A 35 -8.30 -3.56 -21.96
N PHE A 36 -6.99 -3.75 -22.21
CA PHE A 36 -5.96 -2.90 -21.62
C PHE A 36 -6.02 -1.45 -22.11
N GLU A 37 -6.35 -1.24 -23.40
CA GLU A 37 -6.51 0.11 -23.95
C GLU A 37 -7.76 0.81 -23.38
N ASP A 38 -8.89 0.11 -23.27
CA ASP A 38 -10.12 0.67 -22.68
C ASP A 38 -9.90 1.05 -21.21
N TYR A 39 -9.23 0.19 -20.44
CA TYR A 39 -8.81 0.53 -19.09
C TYR A 39 -7.83 1.72 -19.04
N ALA A 40 -6.89 1.78 -20.00
CA ALA A 40 -5.94 2.88 -20.11
C ALA A 40 -6.61 4.22 -20.32
N GLU A 41 -7.55 4.25 -21.26
CA GLU A 41 -8.32 5.45 -21.61
C GLU A 41 -9.18 5.92 -20.42
N ALA A 42 -9.94 4.99 -19.81
CA ALA A 42 -10.78 5.29 -18.66
C ALA A 42 -10.00 5.82 -17.46
N LEU A 43 -8.80 5.28 -17.20
CA LEU A 43 -7.94 5.75 -16.12
C LEU A 43 -7.34 7.13 -16.41
N CYS A 44 -6.97 7.42 -17.66
CA CYS A 44 -6.54 8.76 -18.05
C CYS A 44 -7.65 9.79 -17.88
N ASP A 45 -8.89 9.46 -18.27
CA ASP A 45 -10.06 10.31 -18.05
C ASP A 45 -10.33 10.55 -16.55
N GLU A 46 -10.13 9.54 -15.70
CA GLU A 46 -10.23 9.71 -14.25
C GLU A 46 -9.14 10.64 -13.72
N ILE A 47 -7.88 10.43 -14.12
CA ILE A 47 -6.75 11.30 -13.75
C ILE A 47 -7.04 12.75 -14.14
N ASP A 48 -7.54 12.99 -15.36
CA ASP A 48 -7.85 14.33 -15.85
C ASP A 48 -8.99 14.98 -15.04
N SER A 49 -10.02 14.20 -14.68
CA SER A 49 -11.13 14.71 -13.86
C SER A 49 -10.76 14.97 -12.40
N ARG A 50 -9.68 14.38 -11.88
CA ARG A 50 -9.23 14.47 -10.49
C ARG A 50 -7.88 15.16 -10.32
N ARG A 51 -7.46 15.99 -11.29
CA ARG A 51 -6.14 16.66 -11.28
C ARG A 51 -5.90 17.50 -10.04
N GLU A 52 -6.90 18.21 -9.54
CA GLU A 52 -6.78 19.04 -8.32
C GLU A 52 -6.50 18.17 -7.09
N GLU A 53 -7.22 17.05 -6.92
CA GLU A 53 -7.01 16.09 -5.84
C GLU A 53 -5.61 15.47 -5.91
N ILE A 54 -5.17 15.08 -7.12
CA ILE A 54 -3.84 14.52 -7.36
C ILE A 54 -2.75 15.54 -7.03
N SER A 55 -2.93 16.80 -7.40
CA SER A 55 -1.99 17.89 -7.09
C SER A 55 -1.92 18.14 -5.59
N ALA A 56 -3.06 18.17 -4.90
CA ALA A 56 -3.12 18.30 -3.45
C ALA A 56 -2.45 17.11 -2.74
N ALA A 57 -2.68 15.88 -3.22
CA ALA A 57 -2.05 14.67 -2.68
C ALA A 57 -0.52 14.64 -2.86
N ARG A 58 0.02 15.46 -3.77
CA ARG A 58 1.45 15.68 -3.99
C ARG A 58 2.03 16.84 -3.18
N GLY A 59 1.19 17.59 -2.47
CA GLY A 59 1.62 18.81 -1.76
C GLY A 59 1.95 19.99 -2.70
N LEU A 60 1.45 19.95 -3.95
CA LEU A 60 1.65 21.04 -4.90
C LEU A 60 0.63 22.16 -4.67
N SER A 61 1.09 23.41 -4.70
CA SER A 61 0.19 24.56 -4.62
C SER A 61 -0.67 24.69 -5.91
N SER A 62 -1.85 25.29 -5.79
CA SER A 62 -2.75 25.53 -6.94
C SER A 62 -2.10 26.30 -8.09
N ALA A 63 -1.07 27.11 -7.81
CA ALA A 63 -0.29 27.87 -8.79
C ALA A 63 0.68 26.97 -9.59
N GLU A 64 1.26 25.98 -8.94
CA GLU A 64 2.16 24.99 -9.59
C GLU A 64 1.38 23.99 -10.41
N ALA A 65 0.15 23.62 -9.99
CA ALA A 65 -0.77 22.80 -10.76
C ALA A 65 -1.16 23.45 -12.10
N ALA A 66 -1.43 24.76 -12.11
CA ALA A 66 -1.76 25.51 -13.32
C ALA A 66 -0.58 25.66 -14.29
N SER A 67 0.66 25.70 -13.77
CA SER A 67 1.86 25.84 -14.60
C SER A 67 2.20 24.55 -15.37
N SER A 68 1.77 23.40 -14.90
CA SER A 68 1.95 22.10 -15.58
C SER A 68 1.06 21.92 -16.81
N GLU A 69 -0.05 22.67 -16.92
CA GLU A 69 -0.96 22.63 -18.08
C GLU A 69 -0.37 23.31 -19.34
N ILE A 70 0.54 24.26 -19.17
CA ILE A 70 1.09 25.02 -20.30
C ILE A 70 2.10 24.20 -21.13
N VAL A 71 2.71 23.16 -20.55
CA VAL A 71 3.69 22.31 -21.23
C VAL A 71 3.04 21.20 -22.08
N GLY A 72 1.77 20.87 -21.82
CA GLY A 72 1.03 19.79 -22.50
C GLY A 72 0.31 20.16 -23.80
N SER A 73 0.07 21.45 -24.08
CA SER A 73 -0.78 21.89 -25.21
C SER A 73 -0.05 22.42 -26.43
N GLY A 74 1.25 22.32 -26.52
CA GLY A 74 2.05 22.82 -27.65
C GLY A 74 2.89 21.77 -28.33
N ASN A 75 2.38 21.04 -29.28
CA ASN A 75 2.91 20.84 -30.61
C ASN A 75 2.34 19.59 -31.35
N ARG A 76 1.32 19.80 -32.16
CA ARG A 76 1.07 18.93 -33.33
C ARG A 76 1.74 19.60 -34.53
N GLY A 77 2.90 19.12 -34.90
CA GLY A 77 3.52 19.61 -36.13
C GLY A 77 4.95 19.13 -36.35
N THR A 78 5.06 18.20 -37.31
CA THR A 78 6.18 17.95 -38.23
C THR A 78 7.54 17.54 -37.67
N GLY A 79 8.01 16.41 -38.19
CA GLY A 79 9.23 15.69 -37.89
C GLY A 79 10.51 16.49 -37.91
N ASN A 80 11.44 16.04 -37.07
CA ASN A 80 12.86 16.18 -37.40
C ASN A 80 13.73 15.16 -36.65
N VAL A 81 14.43 14.39 -37.43
CA VAL A 81 15.77 13.76 -37.32
C VAL A 81 16.40 13.67 -35.92
N LEU A 82 16.48 12.44 -35.44
CA LEU A 82 17.33 11.99 -34.33
C LEU A 82 18.81 12.27 -34.60
N ARG A 83 19.44 13.09 -33.78
CA ARG A 83 20.90 13.15 -33.65
C ARG A 83 21.31 12.31 -32.42
N THR A 84 22.05 11.26 -32.66
CA THR A 84 22.74 10.44 -31.65
C THR A 84 23.87 11.22 -30.98
N PRO A 85 24.01 11.19 -29.64
CA PRO A 85 25.22 11.65 -28.96
C PRO A 85 26.34 10.58 -29.00
N PRO A 86 27.62 10.98 -28.93
CA PRO A 86 28.74 10.08 -29.13
C PRO A 86 28.99 9.15 -27.92
N LYS A 87 29.42 7.95 -28.24
CA LYS A 87 29.86 6.93 -27.26
C LYS A 87 31.09 7.42 -26.50
N GLN A 88 30.99 7.52 -25.19
CA GLN A 88 32.16 7.56 -24.30
C GLN A 88 32.40 6.16 -23.72
N ALA A 89 33.66 5.74 -23.82
CA ALA A 89 34.13 4.45 -23.37
C ALA A 89 34.21 4.36 -21.85
N LEU A 90 33.68 3.27 -21.29
CA LEU A 90 33.84 2.87 -19.90
C LEU A 90 35.25 2.30 -19.67
N VAL A 91 35.98 2.88 -18.73
CA VAL A 91 37.21 2.32 -18.16
C VAL A 91 36.88 1.91 -16.71
N PRO A 92 37.19 0.67 -16.29
CA PRO A 92 36.90 0.22 -14.92
C PRO A 92 37.96 0.77 -13.93
N PRO A 93 37.59 1.12 -12.67
CA PRO A 93 38.57 1.46 -11.66
C PRO A 93 39.17 0.22 -10.99
N SER A 94 40.48 0.19 -10.97
CA SER A 94 41.32 -0.72 -10.23
C SER A 94 41.32 -0.41 -8.72
N TYR A 95 41.20 -1.48 -7.92
CA TYR A 95 41.36 -1.48 -6.47
C TYR A 95 42.82 -1.18 -6.06
N VAL A 96 43.03 -0.21 -5.19
CA VAL A 96 44.25 -0.11 -4.36
C VAL A 96 43.80 0.26 -2.95
N ALA A 97 44.15 -0.61 -2.01
CA ALA A 97 44.00 -0.39 -0.57
C ALA A 97 45.24 0.32 -0.03
N GLU A 98 45.08 1.43 0.64
CA GLU A 98 46.08 1.93 1.59
C GLU A 98 45.41 2.61 2.80
N GLY A 99 45.89 2.24 3.99
CA GLY A 99 45.43 2.76 5.26
C GLY A 99 45.93 4.16 5.56
N GLY A 100 45.09 4.96 6.17
CA GLY A 100 45.43 6.28 6.66
C GLY A 100 44.54 6.69 7.84
N THR A 101 45.16 6.92 8.96
CA THR A 101 44.61 7.47 10.19
C THR A 101 43.96 8.83 10.00
N VAL A 102 42.72 9.02 10.40
CA VAL A 102 42.00 10.30 10.30
C VAL A 102 41.98 11.02 11.65
N SER A 103 42.62 12.17 11.66
CA SER A 103 42.57 13.20 12.69
C SER A 103 41.22 13.92 12.65
N SER A 104 40.57 14.09 13.80
CA SER A 104 39.33 14.81 14.00
C SER A 104 39.55 16.32 14.03
N THR A 105 39.00 17.05 13.07
CA THR A 105 38.72 18.49 13.18
C THR A 105 37.25 18.78 13.00
N PRO A 106 36.62 19.65 13.80
CA PRO A 106 35.21 19.94 13.74
C PRO A 106 34.89 20.88 12.55
N VAL A 107 33.87 20.51 11.78
CA VAL A 107 33.28 21.36 10.72
C VAL A 107 32.22 22.27 11.35
N PRO A 108 32.17 23.60 11.01
CA PRO A 108 31.18 24.52 11.57
C PRO A 108 29.76 24.24 11.07
N GLY A 109 28.79 24.52 11.95
CA GLY A 109 27.38 24.20 11.80
C GLY A 109 26.74 24.80 10.54
N THR A 110 25.90 23.99 9.93
CA THR A 110 24.81 24.43 9.08
C THR A 110 23.53 24.39 9.90
N GLU A 111 23.09 25.58 10.33
CA GLU A 111 21.72 25.80 10.82
C GLU A 111 20.75 25.58 9.66
N GLY A 112 19.81 24.70 9.84
CA GLY A 112 18.77 24.41 8.84
C GLY A 112 18.06 23.08 9.11
N GLY A 113 17.87 22.70 10.38
CA GLY A 113 17.02 21.57 10.76
C GLY A 113 15.56 21.98 10.62
N THR A 114 14.89 21.56 9.54
CA THR A 114 13.42 21.50 9.49
C THR A 114 12.95 20.58 10.62
N SER A 115 12.09 21.08 11.51
CA SER A 115 11.62 20.32 12.65
C SER A 115 10.84 19.07 12.16
N LEU A 116 10.97 17.94 12.87
CA LEU A 116 10.20 16.71 12.62
C LEU A 116 8.67 16.95 12.55
N GLN A 117 8.17 18.03 13.15
CA GLN A 117 6.78 18.46 12.99
C GLN A 117 6.47 18.99 11.57
N GLN A 118 7.44 19.55 10.86
CA GLN A 118 7.27 19.92 9.44
C GLN A 118 7.39 18.70 8.53
N GLU A 119 8.22 17.71 8.86
CA GLU A 119 8.28 16.44 8.10
C GLU A 119 7.04 15.56 8.31
N LEU A 120 6.38 15.64 9.47
CA LEU A 120 5.09 14.98 9.73
C LEU A 120 3.90 15.62 9.00
N GLN A 121 4.02 16.86 8.55
CA GLN A 121 2.97 17.59 7.83
C GLN A 121 3.06 17.47 6.30
N THR A 122 4.20 17.06 5.75
CA THR A 122 4.32 16.80 4.32
C THR A 122 3.80 15.42 4.01
N SER A 123 2.76 15.33 3.18
CA SER A 123 2.31 14.06 2.60
C SER A 123 3.49 13.36 1.95
N PRO A 124 3.75 12.08 2.25
CA PRO A 124 4.81 11.36 1.57
C PRO A 124 4.51 11.33 0.08
N ASP A 125 5.45 11.78 -0.74
CA ASP A 125 5.33 11.71 -2.19
C ASP A 125 5.56 10.27 -2.64
N SER A 126 4.50 9.48 -2.72
CA SER A 126 4.55 8.08 -3.13
C SER A 126 3.50 7.77 -4.18
N LEU A 127 3.91 6.93 -5.15
CA LEU A 127 3.06 6.29 -6.14
C LEU A 127 3.14 4.78 -5.96
N TYR A 128 1.99 4.15 -5.81
CA TYR A 128 1.88 2.70 -5.70
C TYR A 128 0.96 2.17 -6.79
N ILE A 129 1.44 1.27 -7.63
CA ILE A 129 0.66 0.58 -8.65
C ILE A 129 0.52 -0.88 -8.22
N GLY A 130 -0.70 -1.26 -7.83
CA GLY A 130 -1.00 -2.57 -7.26
C GLY A 130 -2.35 -3.11 -7.72
N GLY A 131 -2.91 -4.04 -6.93
CA GLY A 131 -4.23 -4.63 -7.11
C GLY A 131 -4.21 -6.07 -7.58
N GLY A 132 -4.70 -6.37 -8.79
CA GLY A 132 -4.61 -7.71 -9.35
C GLY A 132 -3.16 -8.10 -9.62
N THR A 133 -2.61 -7.72 -10.75
CA THR A 133 -1.19 -7.95 -11.09
C THR A 133 -0.73 -6.92 -12.14
N PRO A 134 -0.12 -5.82 -11.73
CA PRO A 134 0.34 -4.78 -12.65
C PRO A 134 1.31 -5.27 -13.73
N SER A 135 2.14 -6.28 -13.42
CA SER A 135 3.09 -6.86 -14.37
C SER A 135 2.47 -7.63 -15.55
N VAL A 136 1.15 -7.84 -15.52
CA VAL A 136 0.39 -8.37 -16.68
C VAL A 136 0.31 -7.35 -17.82
N LEU A 137 0.36 -6.06 -17.47
CA LEU A 137 0.22 -4.99 -18.45
C LEU A 137 1.49 -4.81 -19.29
N PRO A 138 1.35 -4.58 -20.61
CA PRO A 138 2.46 -4.13 -21.42
C PRO A 138 3.08 -2.84 -20.88
N LEU A 139 4.40 -2.71 -20.93
CA LEU A 139 5.13 -1.53 -20.42
C LEU A 139 4.58 -0.20 -20.99
N ALA A 140 4.26 -0.17 -22.30
CA ALA A 140 3.68 1.03 -22.94
C ALA A 140 2.36 1.47 -22.31
N VAL A 141 1.59 0.52 -21.79
CA VAL A 141 0.33 0.79 -21.09
C VAL A 141 0.59 1.39 -19.71
N LEU A 142 1.56 0.88 -18.95
CA LEU A 142 2.01 1.48 -17.69
C LEU A 142 2.59 2.88 -17.89
N GLU A 143 3.45 3.04 -18.91
CA GLU A 143 4.08 4.31 -19.25
C GLU A 143 3.06 5.41 -19.53
N ARG A 144 2.03 5.13 -20.31
CA ARG A 144 0.97 6.10 -20.62
C ARG A 144 0.31 6.63 -19.35
N ARG A 145 0.08 5.78 -18.33
CA ARG A 145 -0.57 6.16 -17.07
C ARG A 145 0.32 7.00 -16.19
N VAL A 146 1.57 6.57 -16.03
CA VAL A 146 2.56 7.34 -15.27
C VAL A 146 2.72 8.73 -15.89
N ARG A 147 2.76 8.82 -17.23
CA ARG A 147 2.81 10.11 -17.93
C ARG A 147 1.54 10.95 -17.75
N ALA A 148 0.36 10.34 -17.70
CA ALA A 148 -0.91 11.05 -17.47
C ALA A 148 -0.96 11.69 -16.08
N LEU A 149 -0.34 11.09 -15.08
CA LEU A 149 -0.18 11.67 -13.76
C LEU A 149 0.66 12.97 -13.77
N GLY A 150 1.42 13.21 -14.84
CA GLY A 150 2.33 14.34 -14.98
C GLY A 150 3.72 14.05 -14.40
N PRO A 151 4.69 14.97 -14.66
CA PRO A 151 6.06 14.79 -14.21
C PRO A 151 6.14 14.89 -12.69
N ALA A 152 6.79 13.90 -12.05
CA ALA A 152 7.07 13.90 -10.63
C ALA A 152 8.25 12.97 -10.32
N THR A 153 8.98 13.30 -9.27
CA THR A 153 9.97 12.40 -8.67
C THR A 153 9.40 11.92 -7.35
N TYR A 154 9.06 10.63 -7.29
CA TYR A 154 8.50 10.03 -6.08
C TYR A 154 9.62 9.55 -5.14
N ARG A 155 9.47 9.81 -3.85
CA ARG A 155 10.32 9.20 -2.82
C ARG A 155 10.21 7.68 -2.88
N GLU A 156 8.98 7.17 -3.07
CA GLU A 156 8.71 5.76 -3.32
C GLU A 156 7.76 5.60 -4.50
N PHE A 157 8.20 4.92 -5.52
CA PHE A 157 7.37 4.48 -6.63
C PHE A 157 7.41 2.95 -6.68
N THR A 158 6.36 2.33 -6.15
CA THR A 158 6.23 0.87 -6.06
C THR A 158 5.36 0.32 -7.19
N VAL A 159 5.77 -0.82 -7.72
CA VAL A 159 4.96 -1.66 -8.63
C VAL A 159 4.93 -3.08 -8.09
N GLU A 160 3.72 -3.66 -8.01
CA GLU A 160 3.54 -5.08 -7.71
C GLU A 160 3.80 -5.94 -8.95
N VAL A 161 4.50 -7.05 -8.75
CA VAL A 161 4.83 -7.97 -9.83
C VAL A 161 4.61 -9.42 -9.44
N ASN A 162 4.31 -10.26 -10.45
CA ASN A 162 4.30 -11.69 -10.28
C ASN A 162 5.60 -12.28 -10.86
N PRO A 163 6.27 -13.22 -10.18
CA PRO A 163 7.54 -13.78 -10.64
C PRO A 163 7.54 -14.27 -12.07
N ASP A 164 6.50 -15.00 -12.52
CA ASP A 164 6.45 -15.54 -13.87
C ASP A 164 6.29 -14.46 -14.96
N ASP A 165 5.66 -13.33 -14.66
CA ASP A 165 5.59 -12.20 -15.60
C ASP A 165 6.98 -11.56 -15.79
N ILE A 166 7.77 -11.45 -14.71
CA ILE A 166 9.15 -10.92 -14.78
C ILE A 166 10.05 -11.87 -15.56
N VAL A 167 9.96 -13.18 -15.29
CA VAL A 167 10.76 -14.19 -16.03
C VAL A 167 10.37 -14.20 -17.51
N ALA A 168 9.07 -14.14 -17.83
CA ALA A 168 8.58 -14.17 -19.20
C ALA A 168 8.92 -12.89 -19.99
N SER A 169 8.90 -11.72 -19.34
CA SER A 169 9.15 -10.43 -19.97
C SER A 169 10.64 -10.04 -19.99
N GLY A 170 11.43 -10.63 -19.11
CA GLY A 170 12.89 -10.53 -19.10
C GLY A 170 13.45 -9.15 -18.76
N VAL A 171 14.73 -8.98 -19.11
CA VAL A 171 15.52 -7.78 -18.74
C VAL A 171 14.98 -6.47 -19.34
N GLU A 172 14.34 -6.56 -20.51
CA GLU A 172 13.80 -5.37 -21.19
C GLU A 172 12.65 -4.74 -20.40
N TYR A 173 11.76 -5.56 -19.83
CA TYR A 173 10.66 -5.10 -19.00
C TYR A 173 11.19 -4.48 -17.69
N VAL A 174 12.17 -5.13 -17.07
CA VAL A 174 12.81 -4.64 -15.83
C VAL A 174 13.50 -3.29 -16.07
N ALA A 175 14.24 -3.16 -17.19
CA ALA A 175 14.85 -1.88 -17.59
C ALA A 175 13.79 -0.80 -17.86
N GLY A 176 12.67 -1.18 -18.46
CA GLY A 176 11.54 -0.29 -18.70
C GLY A 176 10.90 0.23 -17.40
N LEU A 177 10.68 -0.62 -16.40
CA LEU A 177 10.21 -0.19 -15.09
C LEU A 177 11.17 0.84 -14.45
N ARG A 178 12.48 0.60 -14.53
CA ARG A 178 13.48 1.57 -14.04
C ARG A 178 13.40 2.90 -14.79
N ALA A 179 13.25 2.85 -16.11
CA ALA A 179 13.14 4.04 -16.96
C ALA A 179 11.86 4.86 -16.66
N LEU A 180 10.79 4.21 -16.19
CA LEU A 180 9.57 4.86 -15.72
C LEU A 180 9.74 5.56 -14.36
N GLY A 181 10.85 5.35 -13.66
CA GLY A 181 11.10 5.91 -12.34
C GLY A 181 10.70 4.98 -11.18
N VAL A 182 10.30 3.73 -11.45
CA VAL A 182 10.05 2.73 -10.39
C VAL A 182 11.33 2.55 -9.59
N ASN A 183 11.25 2.74 -8.27
CA ASN A 183 12.39 2.60 -7.36
C ASN A 183 12.16 1.52 -6.28
N ARG A 184 10.97 0.95 -6.18
CA ARG A 184 10.64 -0.19 -5.33
C ARG A 184 9.78 -1.20 -6.10
N VAL A 185 10.01 -2.49 -5.90
CA VAL A 185 9.19 -3.57 -6.47
C VAL A 185 8.72 -4.47 -5.33
N SER A 186 7.40 -4.78 -5.28
CA SER A 186 6.83 -5.80 -4.40
C SER A 186 6.54 -7.05 -5.22
N MET A 187 7.12 -8.17 -4.84
CA MET A 187 7.02 -9.41 -5.58
C MET A 187 6.26 -10.47 -4.80
N GLY A 188 5.09 -10.85 -5.31
CA GLY A 188 4.24 -11.87 -4.70
C GLY A 188 4.80 -13.28 -4.87
N VAL A 189 5.72 -13.70 -4.01
CA VAL A 189 6.34 -15.04 -4.00
C VAL A 189 5.44 -16.05 -3.30
N GLN A 190 4.91 -15.72 -2.14
CA GLN A 190 4.02 -16.45 -1.26
C GLN A 190 4.67 -17.65 -0.55
N SER A 191 5.48 -18.46 -1.22
CA SER A 191 6.21 -19.60 -0.68
C SER A 191 7.39 -19.98 -1.60
N PHE A 192 8.36 -20.72 -1.05
CA PHE A 192 9.39 -21.39 -1.84
C PHE A 192 9.20 -22.92 -1.87
N ASP A 193 8.04 -23.42 -1.44
CA ASP A 193 7.63 -24.81 -1.62
C ASP A 193 6.70 -24.96 -2.81
N ASP A 194 7.08 -25.78 -3.80
CA ASP A 194 6.32 -25.98 -5.02
C ASP A 194 4.96 -26.67 -4.78
N GLY A 195 4.82 -27.43 -3.69
CA GLY A 195 3.54 -28.05 -3.29
C GLY A 195 2.55 -26.99 -2.83
N ILE A 196 3.01 -26.07 -1.98
CA ILE A 196 2.24 -24.91 -1.50
C ILE A 196 1.87 -24.02 -2.67
N LEU A 197 2.84 -23.66 -3.54
CA LEU A 197 2.58 -22.81 -4.71
C LEU A 197 1.53 -23.41 -5.64
N ARG A 198 1.57 -24.70 -5.93
CA ARG A 198 0.56 -25.39 -6.73
C ARG A 198 -0.81 -25.37 -6.06
N TRP A 199 -0.87 -25.60 -4.75
CA TRP A 199 -2.13 -25.54 -4.00
C TRP A 199 -2.74 -24.13 -4.03
N MET A 200 -1.90 -23.10 -3.95
CA MET A 200 -2.30 -21.69 -4.09
C MET A 200 -2.72 -21.31 -5.51
N ASN A 201 -2.63 -22.22 -6.48
CA ASN A 201 -2.80 -21.95 -7.92
C ASN A 201 -1.86 -20.85 -8.46
N ARG A 202 -0.63 -20.80 -7.92
CA ARG A 202 0.42 -19.88 -8.42
C ARG A 202 0.95 -20.38 -9.75
N ARG A 203 1.31 -19.44 -10.64
CA ARG A 203 1.81 -19.74 -11.99
C ARG A 203 3.31 -20.01 -12.00
N HIS A 204 4.04 -19.46 -11.03
CA HIS A 204 5.47 -19.67 -10.85
C HIS A 204 5.73 -20.83 -9.86
N ASP A 205 6.91 -21.36 -9.93
CA ASP A 205 7.53 -22.26 -8.95
C ASP A 205 8.64 -21.52 -8.17
N ALA A 206 9.25 -22.18 -7.20
CA ALA A 206 10.33 -21.61 -6.42
C ALA A 206 11.55 -21.20 -7.27
N ALA A 207 11.86 -21.93 -8.33
CA ALA A 207 12.95 -21.59 -9.24
C ALA A 207 12.64 -20.31 -10.02
N GLY A 208 11.40 -20.15 -10.48
CA GLY A 208 10.93 -18.94 -11.14
C GLY A 208 10.96 -17.71 -10.22
N ALA A 209 10.60 -17.88 -8.94
CA ALA A 209 10.68 -16.80 -7.96
C ALA A 209 12.14 -16.31 -7.76
N ARG A 210 13.10 -17.25 -7.63
CA ARG A 210 14.54 -16.91 -7.52
C ARG A 210 15.05 -16.21 -8.77
N GLU A 211 14.67 -16.70 -9.95
CA GLU A 211 15.10 -16.09 -11.22
C GLU A 211 14.51 -14.70 -11.42
N ALA A 212 13.23 -14.48 -11.07
CA ALA A 212 12.62 -13.15 -11.11
C ALA A 212 13.35 -12.17 -10.19
N PHE A 213 13.67 -12.59 -8.97
CA PHE A 213 14.43 -11.77 -8.02
C PHE A 213 15.81 -11.41 -8.58
N ARG A 214 16.53 -12.39 -9.14
CA ARG A 214 17.83 -12.19 -9.78
C ARG A 214 17.76 -11.19 -10.94
N LEU A 215 16.71 -11.27 -11.78
CA LEU A 215 16.51 -10.34 -12.90
C LEU A 215 16.26 -8.91 -12.40
N LEU A 216 15.44 -8.74 -11.36
CA LEU A 216 15.18 -7.43 -10.76
C LEU A 216 16.46 -6.82 -10.17
N ARG A 217 17.27 -7.62 -9.43
CA ARG A 217 18.57 -7.18 -8.90
C ARG A 217 19.54 -6.80 -10.02
N ALA A 218 19.67 -7.64 -11.06
CA ALA A 218 20.51 -7.37 -12.20
C ALA A 218 20.08 -6.12 -12.98
N GLY A 219 18.79 -5.80 -12.97
CA GLY A 219 18.23 -4.56 -13.52
C GLY A 219 18.44 -3.32 -12.64
N GLY A 220 19.13 -3.45 -11.50
CA GLY A 220 19.52 -2.34 -10.64
C GLY A 220 18.48 -1.92 -9.60
N PHE A 221 17.51 -2.78 -9.27
CA PHE A 221 16.62 -2.54 -8.12
C PHE A 221 17.34 -2.89 -6.81
N ASP A 222 17.42 -1.91 -5.92
CA ASP A 222 18.02 -1.99 -4.57
C ASP A 222 16.97 -1.84 -3.45
N ASN A 223 15.68 -1.84 -3.80
CA ASN A 223 14.56 -1.85 -2.88
C ASN A 223 13.51 -2.86 -3.37
N LEU A 224 13.69 -4.12 -2.95
CA LEU A 224 12.83 -5.24 -3.30
C LEU A 224 12.09 -5.75 -2.08
N SER A 225 10.78 -5.95 -2.22
CA SER A 225 9.92 -6.62 -1.25
C SER A 225 9.58 -8.01 -1.74
N ILE A 226 9.54 -8.98 -0.82
CA ILE A 226 9.00 -10.32 -1.03
C ILE A 226 7.75 -10.46 -0.16
N ASP A 227 6.65 -10.89 -0.77
CA ASP A 227 5.41 -11.17 -0.05
C ASP A 227 5.31 -12.69 0.18
N LEU A 228 5.04 -13.10 1.44
CA LEU A 228 4.88 -14.47 1.88
C LEU A 228 3.50 -14.68 2.50
N ILE A 229 3.02 -15.93 2.50
CA ILE A 229 1.76 -16.31 3.16
C ILE A 229 2.03 -17.45 4.13
N PHE A 230 1.56 -17.29 5.38
CA PHE A 230 1.55 -18.31 6.41
C PHE A 230 0.11 -18.64 6.87
N GLY A 231 -0.09 -19.52 7.85
CA GLY A 231 -1.43 -19.88 8.32
C GLY A 231 -2.14 -20.92 7.45
N LEU A 232 -1.40 -21.69 6.63
CA LEU A 232 -1.98 -22.83 5.90
C LEU A 232 -1.86 -24.10 6.74
N SER A 233 -2.92 -24.89 6.82
CA SER A 233 -2.91 -26.15 7.60
C SER A 233 -1.86 -27.16 7.14
N GLN A 234 -1.56 -27.18 5.83
CA GLN A 234 -0.51 -28.05 5.26
C GLN A 234 0.90 -27.46 5.34
N LEU A 235 1.06 -26.21 5.78
CA LEU A 235 2.38 -25.57 5.94
C LEU A 235 3.03 -26.06 7.23
N THR A 236 3.85 -27.08 7.12
CA THR A 236 4.59 -27.62 8.27
C THR A 236 5.67 -26.63 8.75
N GLY A 237 6.10 -26.71 10.01
CA GLY A 237 7.18 -25.89 10.54
C GLY A 237 8.45 -25.95 9.68
N THR A 238 8.82 -27.14 9.20
CA THR A 238 10.01 -27.33 8.34
C THR A 238 9.88 -26.62 7.00
N ILE A 239 8.70 -26.70 6.34
CA ILE A 239 8.46 -26.01 5.07
C ILE A 239 8.48 -24.50 5.28
N TRP A 240 7.87 -24.03 6.38
CA TRP A 240 7.84 -22.60 6.71
C TRP A 240 9.22 -22.05 7.01
N GLU A 241 10.00 -22.74 7.84
CA GLU A 241 11.39 -22.35 8.15
C GLU A 241 12.25 -22.29 6.88
N SER A 242 12.14 -23.31 6.01
CA SER A 242 12.84 -23.33 4.73
C SER A 242 12.43 -22.16 3.84
N THR A 243 11.13 -21.83 3.78
CA THR A 243 10.62 -20.68 3.01
C THR A 243 11.21 -19.34 3.51
N ILE A 244 11.28 -19.15 4.84
CA ILE A 244 11.90 -17.95 5.42
C ILE A 244 13.40 -17.91 5.12
N ASP A 245 14.12 -19.04 5.27
CA ASP A 245 15.56 -19.11 5.02
C ASP A 245 15.89 -18.78 3.56
N GLU A 246 15.09 -19.26 2.62
CA GLU A 246 15.24 -18.91 1.20
C GLU A 246 14.96 -17.43 0.93
N ALA A 247 13.91 -16.87 1.51
CA ALA A 247 13.64 -15.43 1.41
C ALA A 247 14.81 -14.60 1.95
N LEU A 248 15.36 -14.98 3.12
CA LEU A 248 16.51 -14.32 3.72
C LEU A 248 17.80 -14.48 2.89
N ALA A 249 17.99 -15.64 2.25
CA ALA A 249 19.15 -15.88 1.38
C ALA A 249 19.14 -15.01 0.11
N LEU A 250 17.97 -14.63 -0.39
CA LEU A 250 17.82 -13.67 -1.49
C LEU A 250 18.18 -12.23 -1.07
N GLY A 251 18.05 -11.92 0.21
CA GLY A 251 18.42 -10.63 0.80
C GLY A 251 17.56 -9.46 0.33
N PRO A 252 16.22 -9.55 0.40
CA PRO A 252 15.36 -8.42 0.09
C PRO A 252 15.53 -7.32 1.15
N GLU A 253 15.17 -6.09 0.81
CA GLU A 253 15.14 -4.97 1.74
C GLU A 253 13.89 -4.99 2.63
N HIS A 254 12.84 -5.69 2.17
CA HIS A 254 11.54 -5.71 2.81
C HIS A 254 10.88 -7.08 2.66
N ILE A 255 10.17 -7.53 3.68
CA ILE A 255 9.38 -8.77 3.66
C ILE A 255 8.00 -8.45 4.22
N SER A 256 6.97 -8.77 3.42
CA SER A 256 5.58 -8.81 3.87
C SER A 256 5.21 -10.26 4.15
N ALA A 257 4.52 -10.53 5.25
CA ALA A 257 4.00 -11.87 5.51
C ALA A 257 2.57 -11.75 6.05
N TYR A 258 1.66 -12.37 5.33
CA TYR A 258 0.23 -12.33 5.62
C TYR A 258 -0.25 -13.69 6.12
N GLN A 259 -1.08 -13.68 7.16
CA GLN A 259 -1.82 -14.89 7.52
C GLN A 259 -2.88 -15.15 6.44
N LEU A 260 -3.02 -16.42 6.06
CA LEU A 260 -4.07 -16.84 5.13
C LEU A 260 -5.43 -16.50 5.74
N SER A 261 -6.21 -15.69 5.05
CA SER A 261 -7.62 -15.40 5.34
C SER A 261 -8.53 -16.11 4.35
N ILE A 262 -9.75 -16.42 4.80
CA ILE A 262 -10.79 -16.97 3.93
C ILE A 262 -11.62 -15.79 3.47
N GLU A 263 -11.40 -15.38 2.24
CA GLU A 263 -12.15 -14.29 1.63
C GLU A 263 -13.48 -14.79 1.07
N GLU A 264 -14.53 -13.99 1.25
CA GLU A 264 -15.87 -14.27 0.69
C GLU A 264 -15.79 -14.45 -0.84
N ASP A 265 -16.57 -15.35 -1.39
CA ASP A 265 -16.59 -15.74 -2.81
C ASP A 265 -15.27 -16.34 -3.34
N SER A 266 -14.24 -16.51 -2.52
CA SER A 266 -12.98 -17.13 -2.93
C SER A 266 -13.15 -18.63 -3.23
N ALA A 267 -12.19 -19.19 -3.97
CA ALA A 267 -12.15 -20.65 -4.16
C ALA A 267 -11.85 -21.37 -2.84
N LEU A 268 -11.13 -20.73 -1.92
CA LEU A 268 -10.80 -21.27 -0.61
C LEU A 268 -12.04 -21.40 0.28
N GLU A 269 -12.91 -20.38 0.31
CA GLU A 269 -14.17 -20.45 1.04
C GLU A 269 -15.01 -21.65 0.61
N LYS A 270 -15.12 -21.88 -0.70
CA LYS A 270 -15.84 -23.06 -1.25
C LYS A 270 -15.16 -24.37 -0.85
N MET A 271 -13.82 -24.41 -0.79
CA MET A 271 -13.10 -25.61 -0.33
C MET A 271 -13.34 -25.88 1.14
N VAL A 272 -13.46 -24.86 1.98
CA VAL A 272 -13.82 -25.01 3.40
C VAL A 272 -15.26 -25.50 3.55
N ALA A 273 -16.20 -24.85 2.87
CA ALA A 273 -17.62 -25.22 2.88
C ALA A 273 -17.85 -26.66 2.41
N ASP A 274 -17.08 -27.13 1.42
CA ASP A 274 -17.14 -28.50 0.90
C ASP A 274 -16.37 -29.52 1.78
N GLY A 275 -15.71 -29.10 2.85
CA GLY A 275 -14.85 -29.95 3.69
C GLY A 275 -13.57 -30.44 3.00
N ARG A 276 -13.14 -29.80 1.91
CA ARG A 276 -11.92 -30.12 1.16
C ARG A 276 -10.67 -29.42 1.71
N TYR A 277 -10.86 -28.45 2.58
CA TYR A 277 -9.81 -27.77 3.30
C TYR A 277 -10.27 -27.51 4.72
N THR A 278 -9.37 -27.71 5.67
CA THR A 278 -9.55 -27.34 7.08
C THR A 278 -8.52 -26.26 7.40
N GLU A 279 -8.95 -25.19 8.05
CA GLU A 279 -8.08 -24.10 8.45
C GLU A 279 -6.97 -24.57 9.41
N ALA A 280 -5.85 -23.87 9.42
CA ALA A 280 -4.85 -24.07 10.43
C ALA A 280 -5.40 -23.66 11.82
N SER A 281 -4.96 -24.35 12.87
CA SER A 281 -5.32 -23.92 14.22
C SER A 281 -4.62 -22.63 14.59
N ASP A 282 -5.21 -21.87 15.54
CA ASP A 282 -4.59 -20.65 16.08
C ASP A 282 -3.19 -20.92 16.64
N GLU A 283 -2.99 -22.08 17.28
CA GLU A 283 -1.68 -22.50 17.79
C GLU A 283 -0.66 -22.69 16.66
N GLN A 284 -1.09 -23.26 15.53
CA GLN A 284 -0.24 -23.43 14.35
C GLN A 284 0.09 -22.08 13.73
N CYS A 285 -0.90 -21.19 13.55
CA CYS A 285 -0.70 -19.86 13.02
C CYS A 285 0.24 -19.04 13.91
N ARG A 286 0.02 -19.08 15.23
CA ARG A 286 0.89 -18.42 16.23
C ARG A 286 2.32 -18.94 16.16
N GLY A 287 2.52 -20.26 16.11
CA GLY A 287 3.86 -20.85 16.01
C GLY A 287 4.60 -20.48 14.72
N GLN A 288 3.86 -20.37 13.60
CA GLN A 288 4.43 -19.89 12.33
C GLN A 288 4.81 -18.41 12.40
N TYR A 289 3.96 -17.57 13.01
CA TYR A 289 4.23 -16.15 13.19
C TYR A 289 5.45 -15.92 14.13
N ASP A 290 5.50 -16.60 15.26
CA ASP A 290 6.62 -16.49 16.20
C ASP A 290 7.96 -16.92 15.55
N THR A 291 7.92 -17.96 14.72
CA THR A 291 9.08 -18.41 13.95
C THR A 291 9.57 -17.34 12.97
N LEU A 292 8.63 -16.70 12.26
CA LEU A 292 8.91 -15.59 11.34
C LEU A 292 9.55 -14.41 12.07
N CYS A 293 8.90 -13.91 13.13
CA CYS A 293 9.38 -12.78 13.92
C CYS A 293 10.82 -13.02 14.42
N ARG A 294 11.07 -14.20 15.00
CA ARG A 294 12.41 -14.57 15.50
C ARG A 294 13.45 -14.58 14.39
N LYS A 295 13.19 -15.27 13.27
CA LYS A 295 14.17 -15.40 12.17
C LYS A 295 14.47 -14.06 11.50
N LEU A 296 13.46 -13.22 11.31
CA LEU A 296 13.65 -11.90 10.71
C LEU A 296 14.41 -10.95 11.66
N ALA A 297 14.11 -10.98 12.96
CA ALA A 297 14.87 -10.23 13.96
C ALA A 297 16.35 -10.67 14.03
N GLU A 298 16.63 -11.98 14.03
CA GLU A 298 17.98 -12.54 13.97
C GLU A 298 18.74 -12.10 12.71
N ALA A 299 18.04 -11.92 11.60
CA ALA A 299 18.59 -11.42 10.33
C ALA A 299 18.69 -9.89 10.25
N GLY A 300 18.28 -9.15 11.29
CA GLY A 300 18.41 -7.69 11.40
C GLY A 300 17.30 -6.90 10.68
N TYR A 301 16.14 -7.52 10.49
CA TYR A 301 14.94 -6.81 10.03
C TYR A 301 14.20 -6.20 11.23
N VAL A 302 13.63 -5.03 11.03
CA VAL A 302 12.76 -4.33 11.98
C VAL A 302 11.32 -4.67 11.66
N HIS A 303 10.58 -5.14 12.64
CA HIS A 303 9.13 -5.35 12.57
C HIS A 303 8.44 -4.02 12.79
N TYR A 304 8.11 -3.30 11.73
CA TYR A 304 7.63 -1.91 11.86
C TYR A 304 6.10 -1.77 11.89
N GLU A 305 5.37 -2.80 11.45
CA GLU A 305 3.92 -2.93 11.60
C GLU A 305 3.49 -4.40 11.45
N ILE A 306 2.24 -4.71 11.74
CA ILE A 306 1.71 -6.05 12.01
C ILE A 306 2.13 -7.15 11.01
N SER A 307 2.25 -6.83 9.71
CA SER A 307 2.53 -7.79 8.63
C SER A 307 3.83 -7.53 7.89
N ASN A 308 4.60 -6.49 8.26
CA ASN A 308 5.73 -6.05 7.47
C ASN A 308 7.01 -5.86 8.28
N TRP A 309 8.10 -6.36 7.71
CA TRP A 309 9.47 -6.26 8.22
C TRP A 309 10.36 -5.64 7.16
N ALA A 310 11.27 -4.78 7.59
CA ALA A 310 12.20 -4.12 6.68
C ALA A 310 13.60 -4.03 7.28
N ARG A 311 14.61 -3.94 6.43
CA ARG A 311 15.91 -3.45 6.88
C ARG A 311 15.78 -2.00 7.34
N PRO A 312 16.54 -1.54 8.35
CA PRO A 312 16.45 -0.17 8.85
C PRO A 312 16.50 0.86 7.71
N GLY A 313 15.50 1.76 7.67
CA GLY A 313 15.37 2.80 6.64
C GLY A 313 14.83 2.30 5.29
N ARG A 314 14.30 1.07 5.23
CA ARG A 314 13.66 0.48 4.05
C ARG A 314 12.19 0.12 4.28
N GLU A 315 11.60 0.69 5.34
CA GLU A 315 10.17 0.60 5.60
C GLU A 315 9.38 1.18 4.41
N ALA A 316 8.27 0.52 4.02
CA ALA A 316 7.46 0.99 2.90
C ALA A 316 6.81 2.33 3.22
N VAL A 317 7.15 3.37 2.47
CA VAL A 317 6.66 4.74 2.67
C VAL A 317 5.16 4.80 2.47
N HIS A 318 4.66 4.17 1.40
CA HIS A 318 3.25 4.15 1.05
C HIS A 318 2.40 3.46 2.13
N ASN A 319 2.80 2.22 2.55
CA ASN A 319 2.08 1.48 3.59
C ASN A 319 2.12 2.19 4.94
N SER A 320 3.29 2.72 5.34
CA SER A 320 3.43 3.49 6.58
C SER A 320 2.54 4.72 6.61
N ALA A 321 2.22 5.29 5.46
CA ALA A 321 1.34 6.44 5.38
C ALA A 321 -0.14 6.07 5.56
N TYR A 322 -0.59 4.90 5.11
CA TYR A 322 -1.92 4.38 5.43
C TYR A 322 -2.12 4.22 6.94
N TRP A 323 -1.15 3.61 7.65
CA TRP A 323 -1.20 3.44 9.09
C TRP A 323 -1.30 4.77 9.85
N ARG A 324 -0.80 5.86 9.28
CA ARG A 324 -0.89 7.22 9.84
C ARG A 324 -2.09 8.03 9.34
N ARG A 325 -3.00 7.42 8.60
CA ARG A 325 -4.15 8.08 7.97
C ARG A 325 -3.77 9.29 7.11
N VAL A 326 -2.64 9.23 6.41
CA VAL A 326 -2.26 10.28 5.47
C VAL A 326 -3.24 10.30 4.30
N PRO A 327 -3.74 11.49 3.86
CA PRO A 327 -4.61 11.59 2.69
C PRO A 327 -4.02 10.94 1.45
N TYR A 328 -4.87 10.27 0.68
CA TYR A 328 -4.44 9.62 -0.56
C TYR A 328 -5.54 9.61 -1.62
N VAL A 329 -5.13 9.55 -2.87
CA VAL A 329 -6.00 9.41 -4.03
C VAL A 329 -5.81 8.02 -4.61
N GLY A 330 -6.89 7.24 -4.61
CA GLY A 330 -6.96 5.96 -5.29
C GLY A 330 -7.62 6.11 -6.67
N LEU A 331 -7.00 5.54 -7.66
CA LEU A 331 -7.40 5.59 -9.07
C LEU A 331 -7.59 4.18 -9.62
N GLY A 332 -8.52 4.01 -10.53
CA GLY A 332 -8.86 2.72 -11.11
C GLY A 332 -10.02 2.02 -10.38
N PRO A 333 -10.62 0.96 -10.98
CA PRO A 333 -11.78 0.28 -10.44
C PRO A 333 -11.44 -0.42 -9.13
N GLY A 334 -12.30 -0.31 -8.10
CA GLY A 334 -12.08 -0.87 -6.77
C GLY A 334 -11.10 -0.07 -5.89
N ALA A 335 -10.52 1.04 -6.38
CA ALA A 335 -9.64 1.86 -5.57
C ALA A 335 -10.42 2.72 -4.56
N HIS A 336 -9.83 2.91 -3.38
CA HIS A 336 -10.34 3.79 -2.33
C HIS A 336 -9.49 5.06 -2.23
N SER A 337 -10.04 6.12 -1.65
CA SER A 337 -9.34 7.37 -1.35
C SER A 337 -9.74 7.89 0.03
N LEU A 338 -8.87 8.69 0.64
CA LEU A 338 -9.12 9.39 1.90
C LEU A 338 -8.73 10.85 1.76
N ALA A 339 -9.67 11.76 2.05
CA ALA A 339 -9.43 13.20 2.07
C ALA A 339 -9.89 13.80 3.40
N PHE A 340 -9.36 14.96 3.77
CA PHE A 340 -9.80 15.70 4.96
C PHE A 340 -10.43 17.03 4.55
N PRO A 341 -11.45 17.55 5.31
CA PRO A 341 -12.01 18.87 5.10
C PRO A 341 -10.92 19.94 5.16
N GLY A 342 -10.80 20.75 4.09
CA GLY A 342 -9.76 21.78 3.97
C GLY A 342 -8.56 21.39 3.09
N SER A 343 -8.33 20.12 2.77
CA SER A 343 -7.64 19.72 1.55
C SER A 343 -8.61 20.00 0.40
N ALA A 344 -8.17 20.66 -0.67
CA ALA A 344 -9.03 21.14 -1.75
C ALA A 344 -10.10 20.10 -2.13
N ASP A 345 -11.34 20.36 -1.71
CA ASP A 345 -12.51 19.56 -2.06
C ASP A 345 -13.02 20.07 -3.42
N PRO A 346 -12.81 19.35 -4.53
CA PRO A 346 -13.28 19.76 -5.84
C PRO A 346 -14.81 19.68 -5.96
N HIS A 347 -15.49 19.06 -5.01
CA HIS A 347 -16.95 18.93 -4.96
C HIS A 347 -17.61 19.94 -4.03
N SER A 348 -16.84 20.83 -3.35
CA SER A 348 -17.41 21.92 -2.58
C SER A 348 -18.02 22.94 -3.54
N PRO A 349 -19.35 23.09 -3.61
CA PRO A 349 -19.95 24.10 -4.45
C PRO A 349 -19.57 25.49 -3.93
N ARG A 350 -18.93 26.30 -4.77
CA ARG A 350 -18.79 27.74 -4.52
C ARG A 350 -20.19 28.34 -4.46
N GLY A 351 -20.69 28.55 -3.26
CA GLY A 351 -21.97 29.22 -3.01
C GLY A 351 -23.07 28.24 -2.58
N GLU A 352 -23.53 28.45 -1.38
CA GLU A 352 -24.72 27.94 -0.72
C GLU A 352 -25.73 27.19 -1.61
N GLN A 353 -25.64 25.87 -1.67
CA GLN A 353 -26.79 25.01 -1.93
C GLN A 353 -26.69 23.77 -1.04
N LYS A 354 -27.67 23.62 -0.15
CA LYS A 354 -27.85 22.41 0.66
C LYS A 354 -27.91 21.18 -0.25
N PRO A 355 -27.26 20.06 0.08
CA PRO A 355 -27.29 18.85 -0.73
C PRO A 355 -28.73 18.35 -0.88
N ARG A 356 -29.21 18.23 -2.11
CA ARG A 356 -30.41 17.46 -2.40
C ARG A 356 -30.04 15.99 -2.31
N PHE A 357 -30.50 15.34 -1.28
CA PHE A 357 -30.48 13.89 -1.15
C PHE A 357 -31.16 13.26 -2.38
N CYS A 358 -30.39 12.54 -3.19
CA CYS A 358 -30.94 11.59 -4.13
C CYS A 358 -31.05 10.25 -3.40
N SER A 359 -32.23 10.02 -2.83
CA SER A 359 -32.58 8.76 -2.21
C SER A 359 -32.80 7.70 -3.30
N GLN A 360 -31.76 6.90 -3.56
CA GLN A 360 -31.92 5.53 -4.03
C GLN A 360 -30.91 4.69 -3.26
N GLU A 361 -31.39 4.10 -2.18
CA GLU A 361 -30.70 3.07 -1.42
C GLU A 361 -30.54 1.82 -2.29
N VAL A 362 -29.30 1.55 -2.66
CA VAL A 362 -28.87 0.20 -3.03
C VAL A 362 -27.93 -0.23 -1.89
N PRO A 363 -28.23 -1.27 -1.13
CA PRO A 363 -27.36 -1.72 -0.06
C PRO A 363 -26.13 -2.36 -0.66
N LEU A 364 -25.02 -1.63 -0.70
CA LEU A 364 -23.69 -2.15 -0.93
C LEU A 364 -23.06 -2.39 0.45
N GLN A 365 -22.99 -3.63 0.87
CA GLN A 365 -22.21 -4.03 2.03
C GLN A 365 -20.72 -3.74 1.74
N PRO A 366 -20.02 -3.06 2.63
CA PRO A 366 -18.57 -2.88 2.50
C PRO A 366 -17.88 -4.22 2.77
N ARG A 367 -17.14 -4.73 1.80
CA ARG A 367 -16.34 -5.97 1.87
C ARG A 367 -15.04 -5.82 2.69
N TYR A 368 -15.02 -4.99 3.70
CA TYR A 368 -13.87 -4.81 4.59
C TYR A 368 -14.21 -4.92 6.08
N GLU A 369 -15.38 -5.48 6.41
CA GLU A 369 -15.74 -5.82 7.78
C GLU A 369 -15.66 -7.32 8.00
N GLN A 370 -14.44 -7.84 8.15
CA GLN A 370 -14.26 -9.08 8.87
C GLN A 370 -13.84 -8.74 10.29
N ASN A 371 -14.75 -9.01 11.22
CA ASN A 371 -14.69 -8.90 12.67
C ASN A 371 -15.11 -7.58 13.33
N ALA A 372 -16.20 -6.95 12.88
CA ALA A 372 -16.93 -6.01 13.72
C ALA A 372 -18.43 -6.31 13.68
N SER A 373 -18.83 -7.49 14.16
CA SER A 373 -20.21 -7.74 14.55
C SER A 373 -20.38 -7.39 16.02
N PHE A 374 -20.55 -6.11 16.32
CA PHE A 374 -21.20 -5.63 17.54
C PHE A 374 -21.46 -4.13 17.43
N CYS A 375 -22.63 -3.71 17.03
CA CYS A 375 -23.26 -2.48 17.44
C CYS A 375 -24.75 -2.53 17.13
N SER A 376 -25.55 -2.79 18.14
CA SER A 376 -26.98 -2.45 18.16
C SER A 376 -27.23 -1.49 19.31
N GLU A 377 -27.81 -0.33 18.94
CA GLU A 377 -28.70 0.53 19.72
C GLU A 377 -28.31 1.00 21.13
N VAL A 378 -27.92 2.27 21.27
CA VAL A 378 -28.29 3.08 22.43
C VAL A 378 -28.47 4.56 22.00
N GLY A 379 -29.53 5.16 22.56
CA GLY A 379 -30.17 6.41 22.18
C GLY A 379 -29.40 7.69 22.53
N ASP A 380 -29.94 8.79 21.98
CA ASP A 380 -29.58 10.19 22.15
C ASP A 380 -29.55 10.64 23.64
N GLU A 381 -28.42 11.24 24.03
CA GLU A 381 -28.39 12.34 25.02
C GLU A 381 -27.11 13.16 24.84
N GLN A 382 -27.26 14.45 24.52
CA GLN A 382 -26.19 15.44 24.50
C GLN A 382 -25.77 15.88 25.89
N PRO A 383 -24.48 16.15 26.15
CA PRO A 383 -24.09 17.28 26.96
C PRO A 383 -23.14 18.25 26.26
N GLN A 384 -23.47 19.52 26.35
CA GLN A 384 -22.65 20.67 26.02
C GLN A 384 -21.44 20.74 26.93
N ASN A 385 -20.22 20.81 26.38
CA ASN A 385 -19.18 21.74 26.89
C ASN A 385 -18.04 21.92 25.87
N GLU A 386 -17.89 23.17 25.45
CA GLU A 386 -16.77 23.61 24.56
C GLU A 386 -15.51 23.81 25.41
N GLN A 387 -14.41 23.15 24.97
CA GLN A 387 -13.06 23.74 25.10
C GLN A 387 -12.15 23.26 23.96
N LYS A 388 -11.66 24.21 23.19
CA LYS A 388 -10.85 24.07 21.99
C LYS A 388 -9.44 23.59 22.32
N HIS A 389 -9.04 22.44 21.81
CA HIS A 389 -7.66 22.14 21.52
C HIS A 389 -7.55 21.69 20.04
N ALA A 390 -6.83 22.48 19.25
CA ALA A 390 -6.66 22.30 17.82
C ALA A 390 -5.68 21.15 17.53
N PHE A 391 -6.21 19.96 17.38
CA PHE A 391 -5.60 18.86 16.66
C PHE A 391 -6.67 18.32 15.71
N CYS A 392 -6.32 18.05 14.43
CA CYS A 392 -7.27 17.66 13.39
C CYS A 392 -8.11 16.44 13.79
N SER A 393 -9.20 16.69 14.51
CA SER A 393 -10.30 15.77 14.76
C SER A 393 -11.42 15.99 13.75
N SER A 394 -11.10 16.44 12.55
CA SER A 394 -12.07 16.54 11.47
C SER A 394 -12.27 15.14 10.91
N GLY A 395 -13.51 14.67 10.92
CA GLY A 395 -13.92 13.51 10.15
C GLY A 395 -13.36 13.60 8.73
N GLY A 396 -13.11 12.47 8.09
CA GLY A 396 -12.60 12.41 6.72
C GLY A 396 -13.72 12.24 5.71
N ILE A 397 -13.37 12.34 4.44
CA ILE A 397 -14.21 11.86 3.33
C ILE A 397 -13.51 10.65 2.76
N ARG A 398 -14.18 9.50 2.84
CA ARG A 398 -13.75 8.29 2.15
C ARG A 398 -14.49 8.21 0.84
N SER A 399 -13.78 7.92 -0.25
CA SER A 399 -14.40 7.66 -1.53
C SER A 399 -13.86 6.37 -2.14
N TRP A 400 -14.65 5.76 -3.00
CA TRP A 400 -14.29 4.51 -3.67
C TRP A 400 -14.81 4.46 -5.09
N ASN A 401 -14.15 3.68 -5.93
CA ASN A 401 -14.58 3.34 -7.27
C ASN A 401 -15.27 1.96 -7.27
N SER A 402 -16.33 1.78 -8.06
CA SER A 402 -16.96 0.48 -8.21
C SER A 402 -16.00 -0.54 -8.81
N GLN A 403 -16.22 -1.81 -8.47
CA GLN A 403 -15.46 -2.96 -9.00
C GLN A 403 -16.01 -3.38 -10.37
N GLU A 404 -15.94 -2.48 -11.35
CA GLU A 404 -16.42 -2.70 -12.71
C GLU A 404 -15.35 -2.30 -13.72
N LEU A 405 -15.10 -3.14 -14.71
CA LEU A 405 -14.25 -2.74 -15.84
C LEU A 405 -14.95 -1.67 -16.69
N PRO A 406 -14.17 -0.79 -17.33
CA PRO A 406 -14.73 0.16 -18.29
C PRO A 406 -15.31 -0.60 -19.48
N ARG A 407 -16.42 -0.09 -20.03
CA ARG A 407 -17.10 -0.68 -21.17
C ARG A 407 -17.41 0.36 -22.23
N ARG A 408 -17.40 -0.06 -23.49
CA ARG A 408 -17.90 0.78 -24.58
C ARG A 408 -19.38 0.53 -24.83
N GLU A 409 -20.13 1.61 -24.91
CA GLU A 409 -21.53 1.60 -25.33
C GLU A 409 -21.65 1.40 -26.86
N ALA A 410 -22.89 1.19 -27.36
CA ALA A 410 -23.13 0.95 -28.79
C ALA A 410 -22.72 2.15 -29.68
N ASP A 411 -22.71 3.37 -29.16
CA ASP A 411 -22.24 4.58 -29.79
C ASP A 411 -20.72 4.78 -29.79
N GLY A 412 -19.98 3.82 -29.19
CA GLY A 412 -18.52 3.85 -29.05
C GLY A 412 -18.01 4.63 -27.85
N ARG A 413 -18.87 5.27 -27.06
CA ARG A 413 -18.51 6.02 -25.86
C ARG A 413 -17.99 5.08 -24.79
N LEU A 414 -16.85 5.41 -24.17
CA LEU A 414 -16.30 4.69 -23.03
C LEU A 414 -17.03 5.12 -21.75
N VAL A 415 -17.52 4.14 -21.00
CA VAL A 415 -18.11 4.33 -19.68
C VAL A 415 -17.15 3.70 -18.66
N ARG A 416 -16.63 4.55 -17.78
CA ARG A 416 -15.76 4.10 -16.67
C ARG A 416 -16.58 3.63 -15.47
N TRP A 417 -15.88 3.11 -14.45
CA TRP A 417 -16.45 2.79 -13.14
C TRP A 417 -17.14 4.00 -12.49
N ARG A 418 -18.08 3.72 -11.61
CA ARG A 418 -18.77 4.72 -10.79
C ARG A 418 -17.99 4.99 -9.52
N SER A 419 -18.08 6.19 -8.97
CA SER A 419 -17.50 6.55 -7.69
C SER A 419 -18.59 6.78 -6.65
N GLY A 420 -18.35 6.31 -5.43
CA GLY A 420 -19.14 6.59 -4.23
C GLY A 420 -18.31 7.34 -3.22
N HIS A 421 -18.95 7.94 -2.22
CA HIS A 421 -18.26 8.58 -1.10
C HIS A 421 -19.13 8.56 0.16
N GLU A 422 -18.47 8.63 1.30
CA GLU A 422 -19.09 8.78 2.62
C GLU A 422 -18.29 9.78 3.44
N ALA A 423 -18.97 10.47 4.34
CA ALA A 423 -18.33 11.33 5.33
C ALA A 423 -18.13 10.53 6.60
N LEU A 424 -16.88 10.44 7.06
CA LEU A 424 -16.54 9.81 8.33
C LEU A 424 -16.87 10.80 9.46
N SER A 425 -17.57 10.33 10.48
CA SER A 425 -17.74 11.06 11.72
C SER A 425 -16.40 11.24 12.46
N GLU A 426 -16.34 12.19 13.38
CA GLU A 426 -15.18 12.37 14.25
C GLU A 426 -14.87 11.12 15.08
N ARG A 427 -15.91 10.40 15.51
CA ARG A 427 -15.79 9.15 16.25
C ARG A 427 -15.13 8.05 15.40
N GLU A 428 -15.65 7.78 14.21
CA GLU A 428 -15.09 6.78 13.29
C GLU A 428 -13.63 7.10 12.96
N ALA A 429 -13.32 8.38 12.70
CA ALA A 429 -11.97 8.84 12.44
C ALA A 429 -11.03 8.63 13.64
N ALA A 430 -11.56 8.79 14.86
CA ALA A 430 -10.83 8.57 16.09
C ALA A 430 -10.57 7.07 16.34
N GLU A 431 -11.58 6.24 16.17
CA GLU A 431 -11.49 4.78 16.27
C GLU A 431 -10.48 4.20 15.26
N GLU A 432 -10.54 4.64 14.01
CA GLU A 432 -9.52 4.30 12.99
C GLU A 432 -8.11 4.71 13.43
N THR A 433 -7.94 5.89 14.03
CA THR A 433 -6.64 6.36 14.48
C THR A 433 -6.04 5.42 15.54
N VAL A 434 -6.86 4.94 16.49
CA VAL A 434 -6.45 3.96 17.50
C VAL A 434 -6.12 2.62 16.84
N MET A 435 -7.02 2.12 16.00
CA MET A 435 -6.88 0.84 15.33
C MET A 435 -5.61 0.77 14.47
N LEU A 436 -5.34 1.80 13.68
CA LEU A 436 -4.18 1.85 12.80
C LEU A 436 -2.88 2.13 13.58
N GLY A 437 -2.91 3.09 14.51
CA GLY A 437 -1.72 3.47 15.27
C GLY A 437 -1.15 2.35 16.13
N LEU A 438 -2.02 1.59 16.83
CA LEU A 438 -1.59 0.50 17.71
C LEU A 438 -1.04 -0.72 16.95
N ARG A 439 -1.34 -0.88 15.66
CA ARG A 439 -0.79 -1.95 14.82
C ARG A 439 0.61 -1.63 14.26
N THR A 440 1.23 -0.53 14.70
CA THR A 440 2.57 -0.13 14.29
C THR A 440 3.55 -0.07 15.46
N ALA A 441 4.81 -0.32 15.19
CA ALA A 441 5.88 -0.18 16.18
C ALA A 441 6.05 1.28 16.66
N ALA A 442 5.62 2.26 15.85
CA ALA A 442 5.64 3.67 16.21
C ALA A 442 4.57 4.03 17.25
N GLY A 443 3.45 3.31 17.29
CA GLY A 443 2.34 3.59 18.20
C GLY A 443 1.65 4.93 17.94
N LEU A 444 0.98 5.45 18.98
CA LEU A 444 0.32 6.75 18.97
C LEU A 444 0.54 7.48 20.31
N PRO A 445 0.34 8.82 20.37
CA PRO A 445 0.43 9.56 21.62
C PRO A 445 -0.55 9.00 22.66
N LEU A 446 -0.10 8.76 23.89
CA LEU A 446 -0.94 8.27 25.00
C LEU A 446 -2.12 9.21 25.29
N SER A 447 -1.91 10.52 25.19
CA SER A 447 -2.99 11.50 25.32
C SER A 447 -4.10 11.23 24.32
N ARG A 448 -3.73 10.97 23.06
CA ARG A 448 -4.70 10.69 22.01
C ARG A 448 -5.49 9.40 22.26
N LEU A 449 -4.81 8.34 22.73
CA LEU A 449 -5.50 7.11 23.13
C LEU A 449 -6.50 7.37 24.26
N ARG A 450 -6.12 8.13 25.28
CA ARG A 450 -7.00 8.46 26.42
C ARG A 450 -8.17 9.38 26.09
N ASP A 451 -8.07 10.18 25.01
CA ASP A 451 -9.19 10.99 24.51
C ASP A 451 -10.30 10.13 23.88
N ILE A 452 -9.97 8.93 23.42
CA ILE A 452 -10.84 8.07 22.62
C ILE A 452 -11.31 6.85 23.42
N SER A 453 -10.38 6.24 24.16
CA SER A 453 -10.60 4.96 24.85
C SER A 453 -10.91 5.16 26.33
N PRO A 454 -11.70 4.27 26.97
CA PRO A 454 -11.95 4.30 28.40
C PRO A 454 -10.65 4.26 29.22
N ALA A 455 -10.48 5.18 30.15
CA ALA A 455 -9.24 5.33 30.92
C ALA A 455 -8.88 4.08 31.72
N ASP A 456 -9.86 3.39 32.27
CA ASP A 456 -9.70 2.14 33.01
C ASP A 456 -9.26 0.99 32.12
N ALA A 457 -9.72 0.91 30.86
CA ALA A 457 -9.25 -0.07 29.88
C ALA A 457 -7.77 0.17 29.49
N VAL A 458 -7.40 1.44 29.26
CA VAL A 458 -6.00 1.80 28.95
C VAL A 458 -5.09 1.45 30.13
N ASP A 459 -5.46 1.80 31.36
CA ASP A 459 -4.67 1.55 32.55
C ASP A 459 -4.56 0.04 32.84
N ALA A 460 -5.62 -0.73 32.61
CA ALA A 460 -5.59 -2.20 32.75
C ALA A 460 -4.63 -2.84 31.75
N LEU A 461 -4.70 -2.46 30.46
CA LEU A 461 -3.82 -3.00 29.41
C LEU A 461 -2.35 -2.62 29.61
N LEU A 462 -2.07 -1.43 30.18
CA LEU A 462 -0.72 -1.02 30.56
C LEU A 462 -0.22 -1.87 31.74
N ALA A 463 -1.07 -2.14 32.74
CA ALA A 463 -0.71 -2.99 33.90
C ALA A 463 -0.49 -4.45 33.49
N GLU A 464 -1.23 -4.97 32.51
CA GLU A 464 -1.09 -6.31 31.95
C GLU A 464 0.16 -6.45 31.04
N GLY A 465 0.77 -5.34 30.61
CA GLY A 465 1.85 -5.33 29.62
C GLY A 465 1.37 -5.54 28.19
N ALA A 466 0.06 -5.56 27.94
CA ALA A 466 -0.52 -5.62 26.59
C ALA A 466 -0.35 -4.29 25.83
N LEU A 467 -0.14 -3.20 26.55
CA LEU A 467 0.33 -1.92 26.03
C LEU A 467 1.63 -1.54 26.74
N VAL A 468 2.54 -0.91 26.01
CA VAL A 468 3.81 -0.39 26.56
C VAL A 468 4.01 1.07 26.20
N LEU A 469 4.56 1.83 27.17
CA LEU A 469 4.98 3.20 26.92
C LEU A 469 6.34 3.22 26.25
N ILE A 470 6.45 4.02 25.20
CA ILE A 470 7.71 4.27 24.51
C ILE A 470 8.07 5.75 24.64
N THR A 471 9.36 6.04 24.80
CA THR A 471 9.86 7.41 24.77
C THR A 471 9.84 7.89 23.32
N PRO A 472 9.28 9.08 23.05
CA PRO A 472 9.28 9.62 21.70
C PRO A 472 10.70 9.79 21.16
N VAL A 473 10.84 9.75 19.82
CA VAL A 473 12.06 10.14 19.11
C VAL A 473 12.45 11.58 19.51
N PRO A 474 13.78 11.94 19.58
CA PRO A 474 14.33 13.11 20.28
C PRO A 474 13.73 14.48 20.04
N ASP A 475 12.84 14.69 19.06
CA ASP A 475 12.29 15.99 18.69
C ASP A 475 10.79 16.19 18.96
N THR A 476 10.14 15.27 19.69
CA THR A 476 8.75 15.47 20.12
C THR A 476 8.70 15.92 21.57
N PRO A 477 8.09 17.10 21.90
CA PRO A 477 8.04 17.55 23.26
C PRO A 477 7.10 16.65 24.12
N ASP A 478 7.69 16.04 25.14
CA ASP A 478 7.13 15.60 26.44
C ASP A 478 5.89 14.68 26.53
N ALA A 479 5.32 14.16 25.46
CA ALA A 479 4.21 13.23 25.57
C ALA A 479 4.66 11.77 25.33
N PRO A 480 4.41 10.85 26.28
CA PRO A 480 4.69 9.43 26.05
C PRO A 480 3.82 8.89 24.91
N PHE A 481 4.42 8.08 24.05
CA PHE A 481 3.70 7.26 23.08
C PHE A 481 3.36 5.91 23.69
N VAL A 482 2.34 5.27 23.16
CA VAL A 482 1.90 3.95 23.55
C VAL A 482 1.75 3.07 22.33
N ARG A 483 2.17 1.81 22.45
CA ARG A 483 2.02 0.81 21.40
C ARG A 483 1.69 -0.56 21.98
N ILE A 484 1.21 -1.45 21.14
CA ILE A 484 1.19 -2.88 21.42
C ILE A 484 2.62 -3.40 21.25
N PRO A 485 3.18 -4.21 22.21
CA PRO A 485 4.48 -4.86 22.01
C PRO A 485 4.46 -5.77 20.79
N GLU A 486 5.61 -5.91 20.12
CA GLU A 486 5.71 -6.69 18.87
C GLU A 486 5.35 -8.17 19.06
N ASP A 487 5.60 -8.74 20.21
CA ASP A 487 5.23 -10.11 20.59
C ASP A 487 3.72 -10.30 20.84
N HIS A 488 2.96 -9.18 20.92
CA HIS A 488 1.50 -9.18 21.01
C HIS A 488 0.81 -8.76 19.70
N PHE A 489 1.54 -8.45 18.62
CA PHE A 489 0.92 -8.07 17.36
C PHE A 489 -0.01 -9.14 16.79
N PHE A 490 0.27 -10.42 17.01
CA PHE A 490 -0.59 -11.52 16.58
C PHE A 490 -2.01 -11.47 17.20
N VAL A 491 -2.16 -10.88 18.37
CA VAL A 491 -3.44 -10.72 19.10
C VAL A 491 -3.85 -9.26 19.21
N SER A 492 -3.34 -8.40 18.34
CA SER A 492 -3.60 -6.96 18.39
C SER A 492 -5.07 -6.61 18.29
N ASP A 493 -5.86 -7.39 17.55
CA ASP A 493 -7.29 -7.14 17.36
C ASP A 493 -8.07 -7.30 18.66
N ASP A 494 -7.76 -8.31 19.48
CA ASP A 494 -8.37 -8.50 20.79
C ASP A 494 -8.01 -7.35 21.75
N ILE A 495 -6.76 -6.89 21.70
CA ILE A 495 -6.30 -5.75 22.51
C ILE A 495 -7.03 -4.46 22.09
N ILE A 496 -7.12 -4.20 20.78
CA ILE A 496 -7.79 -3.03 20.23
C ILE A 496 -9.29 -3.06 20.54
N ALA A 497 -9.94 -4.22 20.42
CA ALA A 497 -11.37 -4.36 20.74
C ALA A 497 -11.71 -3.98 22.20
N ARG A 498 -10.77 -4.13 23.14
CA ARG A 498 -10.93 -3.70 24.55
C ARG A 498 -10.81 -2.19 24.74
N LEU A 499 -10.27 -1.48 23.76
CA LEU A 499 -10.04 -0.02 23.80
C LEU A 499 -11.12 0.78 23.07
N LEU A 500 -11.83 0.14 22.15
CA LEU A 500 -12.88 0.79 21.38
C LEU A 500 -14.23 0.54 22.06
N PRO A 501 -15.08 1.58 22.25
CA PRO A 501 -16.36 1.49 22.94
C PRO A 501 -17.44 0.76 22.15
#